data_864139a40c2b238e59dac1ec687ae735
#
_entry.id   864139a40c2b238e59dac1ec687ae735
#
_cell.length_a   1.000
_cell.length_b   1.000
_cell.length_c   1.000
_cell.angle_alpha   90.00
_cell.angle_beta   90.00
_cell.angle_gamma   90.00
#
_symmetry.space_group_name_H-M   'P 1'
#
loop_
_entity.id
_entity.type
_entity.pdbx_description
1 polymer ?
#
loop_
_entity_poly.entity_id
_entity_poly.type
_entity_poly.pdbx_seq_one_letter_code
_entity_poly.pdbx_strand_id
1 'polypeptide(L)'
;MDKLNEQLRSKLTTLLESSDESKQALLSLLEGVEEKHNGNYKTYLAALMGISSRLMNENTYESIIPNRVLVHNPLGITHGGITASLMDIAMGSLVHQFLPKQQAAVTSEMKIHFLSSGTGSELRCLSTAILKSDTRWVVEANVYRDDQKLVATATGTFMIITKKA
;
A
#
# COMPACT_ATOMS: atom_id res chain seq x y z
N MET A 1 34.15 -3.85 -12.13
CA MET A 1 32.77 -3.32 -11.93
C MET A 1 31.95 -4.40 -11.24
N ASP A 2 31.09 -4.07 -10.30
CA ASP A 2 30.27 -5.07 -9.59
C ASP A 2 29.29 -5.72 -10.58
N LYS A 3 29.21 -7.06 -10.59
CA LYS A 3 28.30 -7.85 -11.44
C LYS A 3 26.84 -7.36 -11.39
N LEU A 4 26.40 -6.88 -10.21
CA LEU A 4 25.06 -6.30 -10.03
C LEU A 4 24.89 -5.02 -10.86
N ASN A 5 25.88 -4.13 -10.85
CA ASN A 5 25.85 -2.90 -11.60
C ASN A 5 25.80 -3.14 -13.12
N GLU A 6 26.52 -4.14 -13.62
CA GLU A 6 26.47 -4.53 -15.04
C GLU A 6 25.08 -5.06 -15.43
N GLN A 7 24.49 -5.91 -14.58
CA GLN A 7 23.13 -6.41 -14.80
C GLN A 7 22.08 -5.29 -14.79
N LEU A 8 22.17 -4.34 -13.85
CA LEU A 8 21.26 -3.20 -13.78
C LEU A 8 21.37 -2.33 -15.05
N ARG A 9 22.59 -2.00 -15.48
CA ARG A 9 22.82 -1.22 -16.71
C ARG A 9 22.24 -1.92 -17.94
N SER A 10 22.51 -3.23 -18.10
CA SER A 10 21.99 -4.02 -19.22
C SER A 10 20.46 -4.02 -19.25
N LYS A 11 19.80 -4.25 -18.10
CA LYS A 11 18.33 -4.23 -17.99
C LYS A 11 17.75 -2.85 -18.31
N LEU A 12 18.34 -1.79 -17.76
CA LEU A 12 17.90 -0.43 -18.03
C LEU A 12 18.01 -0.09 -19.52
N THR A 13 19.13 -0.41 -20.17
CA THR A 13 19.32 -0.17 -21.62
C THR A 13 18.22 -0.87 -22.42
N THR A 14 17.94 -2.16 -22.14
CA THR A 14 16.87 -2.90 -22.82
C THR A 14 15.50 -2.26 -22.63
N LEU A 15 15.18 -1.81 -21.42
CA LEU A 15 13.87 -1.21 -21.11
C LEU A 15 13.71 0.20 -21.69
N LEU A 16 14.79 0.94 -21.92
CA LEU A 16 14.74 2.24 -22.60
C LEU A 16 14.33 2.13 -24.08
N GLU A 17 14.52 0.96 -24.70
CA GLU A 17 14.07 0.67 -26.07
C GLU A 17 12.66 0.02 -26.12
N SER A 18 11.99 -0.15 -24.97
CA SER A 18 10.68 -0.80 -24.86
C SER A 18 9.51 0.17 -25.11
N SER A 19 8.26 -0.31 -24.92
CA SER A 19 7.06 0.50 -25.05
C SER A 19 7.00 1.64 -23.99
N ASP A 20 6.24 2.69 -24.29
CA ASP A 20 6.06 3.81 -23.34
C ASP A 20 5.40 3.36 -22.03
N GLU A 21 4.52 2.36 -22.10
CA GLU A 21 3.92 1.74 -20.90
C GLU A 21 5.00 1.10 -20.01
N SER A 22 5.93 0.33 -20.59
CA SER A 22 7.05 -0.27 -19.86
C SER A 22 8.00 0.78 -19.27
N LYS A 23 8.24 1.88 -19.99
CA LYS A 23 9.06 3.01 -19.50
C LYS A 23 8.37 3.72 -18.33
N GLN A 24 7.05 3.94 -18.39
CA GLN A 24 6.30 4.52 -17.28
C GLN A 24 6.31 3.63 -16.03
N ALA A 25 6.14 2.31 -16.22
CA ALA A 25 6.26 1.35 -15.13
C ALA A 25 7.67 1.36 -14.51
N LEU A 26 8.72 1.37 -15.34
CA LEU A 26 10.11 1.45 -14.89
C LEU A 26 10.37 2.75 -14.11
N LEU A 27 9.91 3.90 -14.62
CA LEU A 27 10.08 5.17 -13.95
C LEU A 27 9.43 5.14 -12.56
N SER A 28 8.19 4.66 -12.45
CA SER A 28 7.49 4.52 -11.17
C SER A 28 8.20 3.59 -10.18
N LEU A 29 8.83 2.51 -10.67
CA LEU A 29 9.66 1.62 -9.86
C LEU A 29 10.91 2.31 -9.33
N LEU A 30 11.62 3.04 -10.19
CA LEU A 30 12.85 3.76 -9.82
C LEU A 30 12.55 4.87 -8.80
N GLU A 31 11.50 5.67 -9.04
CA GLU A 31 11.02 6.69 -8.10
C GLU A 31 10.70 6.06 -6.73
N GLY A 32 9.95 4.94 -6.70
CA GLY A 32 9.63 4.25 -5.45
C GLY A 32 10.88 3.74 -4.71
N VAL A 33 11.86 3.19 -5.42
CA VAL A 33 13.12 2.72 -4.82
C VAL A 33 13.93 3.91 -4.28
N GLU A 34 14.01 5.02 -5.03
CA GLU A 34 14.68 6.25 -4.61
C GLU A 34 14.05 6.86 -3.36
N GLU A 35 12.72 7.00 -3.34
CA GLU A 35 11.97 7.50 -2.19
C GLU A 35 12.17 6.62 -0.93
N LYS A 36 12.25 5.29 -1.11
CA LYS A 36 12.60 4.39 -0.01
C LYS A 36 14.04 4.58 0.45
N HIS A 37 14.98 4.78 -0.47
CA HIS A 37 16.39 5.06 -0.15
C HIS A 37 16.53 6.37 0.65
N ASN A 38 15.80 7.40 0.26
CA ASN A 38 15.77 8.70 0.93
C ASN A 38 15.07 8.68 2.30
N GLY A 39 14.50 7.55 2.71
CA GLY A 39 13.86 7.38 4.01
C GLY A 39 12.42 7.86 4.09
N ASN A 40 11.81 8.28 2.97
CA ASN A 40 10.43 8.77 2.91
C ASN A 40 9.40 7.63 3.12
N TYR A 41 9.81 6.37 2.90
CA TYR A 41 8.98 5.19 3.15
C TYR A 41 9.67 4.19 4.06
N LYS A 42 8.88 3.50 4.90
CA LYS A 42 9.40 2.42 5.78
C LYS A 42 9.62 1.12 5.01
N THR A 43 8.82 0.82 3.99
CA THR A 43 8.87 -0.42 3.22
C THR A 43 8.93 -0.14 1.72
N TYR A 44 9.57 -1.04 0.96
CA TYR A 44 9.57 -0.97 -0.50
C TYR A 44 8.16 -1.08 -1.08
N LEU A 45 7.31 -1.95 -0.52
CA LEU A 45 5.93 -2.12 -1.00
C LEU A 45 5.15 -0.80 -0.95
N ALA A 46 5.20 -0.10 0.19
CA ALA A 46 4.53 1.20 0.32
C ALA A 46 5.08 2.24 -0.67
N ALA A 47 6.40 2.26 -0.88
CA ALA A 47 7.05 3.15 -1.83
C ALA A 47 6.66 2.85 -3.28
N LEU A 48 6.70 1.57 -3.69
CA LEU A 48 6.31 1.14 -5.04
C LEU A 48 4.83 1.41 -5.35
N MET A 49 3.96 1.31 -4.33
CA MET A 49 2.56 1.70 -4.46
C MET A 49 2.35 3.22 -4.43
N GLY A 50 3.35 4.00 -4.03
CA GLY A 50 3.24 5.45 -3.89
C GLY A 50 2.23 5.88 -2.82
N ILE A 51 2.16 5.13 -1.70
CA ILE A 51 1.15 5.37 -0.66
C ILE A 51 1.44 6.69 0.05
N SER A 52 0.49 7.59 0.06
CA SER A 52 0.43 8.73 0.98
C SER A 52 -0.61 8.45 2.06
N SER A 53 -0.32 8.87 3.30
CA SER A 53 -1.23 8.53 4.41
C SER A 53 -1.24 9.61 5.48
N ARG A 54 -2.39 9.75 6.16
CA ARG A 54 -2.55 10.67 7.29
C ARG A 54 -3.56 10.17 8.31
N LEU A 55 -3.34 10.54 9.57
CA LEU A 55 -4.30 10.36 10.63
C LEU A 55 -5.38 11.44 10.51
N MET A 56 -6.65 11.04 10.38
CA MET A 56 -7.78 11.94 10.28
C MET A 56 -8.31 12.36 11.66
N ASN A 57 -8.35 11.42 12.58
CA ASN A 57 -8.75 11.59 13.99
C ASN A 57 -8.29 10.36 14.80
N GLU A 58 -8.67 10.26 16.07
CA GLU A 58 -8.27 9.16 16.98
C GLU A 58 -8.70 7.75 16.53
N ASN A 59 -9.62 7.65 15.57
CA ASN A 59 -10.18 6.38 15.12
C ASN A 59 -10.02 6.11 13.62
N THR A 60 -9.67 7.13 12.84
CA THR A 60 -9.72 7.03 11.37
C THR A 60 -8.38 7.42 10.75
N TYR A 61 -7.92 6.60 9.82
CA TYR A 61 -6.70 6.80 9.07
C TYR A 61 -7.00 6.71 7.57
N GLU A 62 -6.46 7.64 6.82
CA GLU A 62 -6.59 7.70 5.36
C GLU A 62 -5.29 7.28 4.70
N SER A 63 -5.39 6.44 3.68
CA SER A 63 -4.28 6.08 2.79
C SER A 63 -4.72 6.19 1.34
N ILE A 64 -3.89 6.80 0.50
CA ILE A 64 -4.18 7.03 -0.92
C ILE A 64 -3.05 6.45 -1.74
N ILE A 65 -3.39 5.79 -2.85
CA ILE A 65 -2.45 5.37 -3.89
C ILE A 65 -2.84 5.96 -5.23
N PRO A 66 -1.89 6.43 -6.04
CA PRO A 66 -2.15 6.77 -7.44
C PRO A 66 -2.45 5.51 -8.24
N ASN A 67 -3.45 5.59 -9.11
CA ASN A 67 -3.83 4.47 -9.99
C ASN A 67 -2.98 4.51 -11.28
N ARG A 68 -1.76 3.97 -11.19
CA ARG A 68 -0.75 3.96 -12.27
C ARG A 68 -0.68 2.58 -12.93
N VAL A 69 -0.10 2.50 -14.12
CA VAL A 69 0.15 1.26 -14.86
C VAL A 69 0.76 0.14 -13.99
N LEU A 70 1.70 0.50 -13.11
CA LEU A 70 2.39 -0.45 -12.22
C LEU A 70 1.43 -1.25 -11.30
N VAL A 71 0.27 -0.70 -10.98
CA VAL A 71 -0.72 -1.33 -10.08
C VAL A 71 -1.88 -1.99 -10.83
N HIS A 72 -1.89 -1.95 -12.17
CA HIS A 72 -2.98 -2.47 -12.99
C HIS A 72 -2.90 -3.99 -13.17
N ASN A 73 -4.05 -4.58 -13.40
CA ASN A 73 -4.22 -5.92 -13.93
C ASN A 73 -4.37 -5.87 -15.47
N PRO A 74 -4.47 -7.02 -16.18
CA PRO A 74 -4.62 -7.04 -17.63
C PRO A 74 -5.87 -6.32 -18.19
N LEU A 75 -6.82 -5.94 -17.35
CA LEU A 75 -8.01 -5.16 -17.73
C LEU A 75 -7.78 -3.65 -17.62
N GLY A 76 -6.58 -3.19 -17.28
CA GLY A 76 -6.25 -1.77 -17.08
C GLY A 76 -6.89 -1.13 -15.84
N ILE A 77 -7.29 -1.94 -14.85
CA ILE A 77 -7.84 -1.48 -13.58
C ILE A 77 -6.94 -1.91 -12.41
N THR A 78 -7.02 -1.23 -11.28
CA THR A 78 -6.22 -1.61 -10.10
C THR A 78 -6.39 -3.10 -9.78
N HIS A 79 -5.27 -3.81 -9.67
CA HIS A 79 -5.24 -5.23 -9.32
C HIS A 79 -5.85 -5.45 -7.93
N GLY A 80 -6.68 -6.49 -7.75
CA GLY A 80 -7.30 -6.81 -6.46
C GLY A 80 -6.30 -7.02 -5.33
N GLY A 81 -5.14 -7.62 -5.63
CA GLY A 81 -4.04 -7.76 -4.66
C GLY A 81 -3.45 -6.42 -4.19
N ILE A 82 -3.39 -5.42 -5.07
CA ILE A 82 -2.98 -4.04 -4.70
C ILE A 82 -4.02 -3.39 -3.79
N THR A 83 -5.31 -3.53 -4.13
CA THR A 83 -6.40 -3.06 -3.26
C THR A 83 -6.34 -3.73 -1.89
N ALA A 84 -6.09 -5.04 -1.82
CA ALA A 84 -5.91 -5.77 -0.57
C ALA A 84 -4.70 -5.25 0.23
N SER A 85 -3.56 -5.02 -0.42
CA SER A 85 -2.34 -4.46 0.21
C SER A 85 -2.58 -3.04 0.72
N LEU A 86 -3.31 -2.20 -0.02
CA LEU A 86 -3.70 -0.86 0.42
C LEU A 86 -4.51 -0.93 1.72
N MET A 87 -5.51 -1.83 1.79
CA MET A 87 -6.36 -2.00 2.97
C MET A 87 -5.55 -2.53 4.17
N ASP A 88 -4.70 -3.53 3.97
CA ASP A 88 -3.84 -4.07 5.03
C ASP A 88 -2.89 -3.01 5.60
N ILE A 89 -2.22 -2.27 4.71
CA ILE A 89 -1.29 -1.20 5.12
C ILE A 89 -2.05 -0.07 5.84
N ALA A 90 -3.21 0.35 5.35
CA ALA A 90 -4.01 1.40 5.96
C ALA A 90 -4.49 1.02 7.37
N MET A 91 -5.05 -0.19 7.52
CA MET A 91 -5.52 -0.72 8.82
C MET A 91 -4.36 -0.90 9.79
N GLY A 92 -3.26 -1.55 9.35
CA GLY A 92 -2.07 -1.75 10.16
C GLY A 92 -1.41 -0.43 10.56
N SER A 93 -1.39 0.57 9.67
CA SER A 93 -0.87 1.90 9.97
C SER A 93 -1.70 2.61 11.04
N LEU A 94 -3.02 2.53 10.98
CA LEU A 94 -3.89 3.06 12.04
C LEU A 94 -3.52 2.46 13.40
N VAL A 95 -3.37 1.14 13.49
CA VAL A 95 -3.00 0.47 14.74
C VAL A 95 -1.65 0.98 15.26
N HIS A 96 -0.65 1.07 14.36
CA HIS A 96 0.71 1.51 14.73
C HIS A 96 0.79 2.97 15.22
N GLN A 97 -0.18 3.85 14.88
CA GLN A 97 -0.21 5.22 15.41
C GLN A 97 -0.33 5.26 16.94
N PHE A 98 -0.94 4.23 17.53
CA PHE A 98 -1.29 4.20 18.95
C PHE A 98 -0.48 3.19 19.76
N LEU A 99 0.41 2.42 19.12
CA LEU A 99 1.24 1.45 19.82
C LEU A 99 2.52 2.07 20.40
N PRO A 100 2.93 1.66 21.61
CA PRO A 100 4.26 1.98 22.14
C PRO A 100 5.38 1.48 21.23
N LYS A 101 6.55 2.12 21.27
CA LYS A 101 7.70 1.76 20.41
C LYS A 101 8.15 0.29 20.53
N GLN A 102 7.93 -0.32 21.70
CA GLN A 102 8.29 -1.72 22.00
C GLN A 102 7.28 -2.73 21.43
N GLN A 103 6.14 -2.26 20.94
CA GLN A 103 5.09 -3.11 20.36
C GLN A 103 5.04 -2.99 18.85
N ALA A 104 4.43 -3.98 18.23
CA ALA A 104 4.06 -3.99 16.82
C ALA A 104 2.71 -4.69 16.66
N ALA A 105 2.04 -4.40 15.57
CA ALA A 105 0.85 -5.12 15.14
C ALA A 105 1.21 -6.05 13.98
N VAL A 106 0.66 -7.26 13.97
CA VAL A 106 0.72 -8.19 12.85
C VAL A 106 -0.68 -8.59 12.46
N THR A 107 -0.95 -8.59 11.17
CA THR A 107 -2.22 -9.03 10.60
C THR A 107 -2.39 -10.52 10.86
N SER A 108 -3.46 -10.92 11.54
CA SER A 108 -3.78 -12.32 11.79
C SER A 108 -4.90 -12.84 10.89
N GLU A 109 -5.78 -11.94 10.45
CA GLU A 109 -6.89 -12.25 9.55
C GLU A 109 -7.32 -11.00 8.82
N MET A 110 -7.74 -11.15 7.56
CA MET A 110 -8.41 -10.10 6.80
C MET A 110 -9.44 -10.71 5.87
N LYS A 111 -10.66 -10.18 5.91
CA LYS A 111 -11.74 -10.55 4.99
C LYS A 111 -12.10 -9.35 4.12
N ILE A 112 -12.06 -9.54 2.80
CA ILE A 112 -12.30 -8.49 1.81
C ILE A 112 -13.46 -8.86 0.92
N HIS A 113 -14.30 -7.86 0.60
CA HIS A 113 -15.31 -7.91 -0.45
C HIS A 113 -14.96 -6.87 -1.51
N PHE A 114 -14.70 -7.33 -2.73
CA PHE A 114 -14.52 -6.48 -3.90
C PHE A 114 -15.88 -6.20 -4.54
N LEU A 115 -16.25 -4.94 -4.65
CA LEU A 115 -17.60 -4.49 -4.99
C LEU A 115 -17.69 -3.82 -6.36
N SER A 116 -16.61 -3.14 -6.77
CA SER A 116 -16.52 -2.50 -8.08
C SER A 116 -15.08 -2.38 -8.56
N SER A 117 -14.90 -2.05 -9.84
CA SER A 117 -13.57 -1.87 -10.45
C SER A 117 -12.84 -0.65 -9.88
N GLY A 118 -11.57 -0.82 -9.56
CA GLY A 118 -10.66 0.26 -9.16
C GLY A 118 -10.15 1.02 -10.38
N THR A 119 -10.94 1.99 -10.86
CA THR A 119 -10.62 2.89 -11.97
C THR A 119 -10.45 4.33 -11.45
N GLY A 120 -10.14 5.27 -12.35
CA GLY A 120 -9.90 6.68 -11.99
C GLY A 120 -8.43 6.97 -11.77
N SER A 121 -8.12 8.13 -11.19
CA SER A 121 -6.74 8.62 -10.99
C SER A 121 -6.07 8.10 -9.72
N GLU A 122 -6.89 7.73 -8.71
CA GLU A 122 -6.41 7.26 -7.40
C GLU A 122 -7.42 6.34 -6.72
N LEU A 123 -6.93 5.56 -5.75
CA LEU A 123 -7.77 4.87 -4.79
C LEU A 123 -7.47 5.39 -3.38
N ARG A 124 -8.53 5.69 -2.65
CA ARG A 124 -8.50 6.20 -1.27
C ARG A 124 -9.08 5.17 -0.32
N CYS A 125 -8.31 4.74 0.65
CA CYS A 125 -8.71 3.83 1.72
C CYS A 125 -8.92 4.60 3.01
N LEU A 126 -10.11 4.47 3.59
CA LEU A 126 -10.42 4.94 4.95
C LEU A 126 -10.48 3.72 5.87
N SER A 127 -9.65 3.68 6.89
CA SER A 127 -9.66 2.64 7.91
C SER A 127 -10.12 3.20 9.25
N THR A 128 -10.99 2.44 9.95
CA THR A 128 -11.60 2.85 11.21
C THR A 128 -11.51 1.74 12.23
N ALA A 129 -11.05 2.05 13.46
CA ALA A 129 -10.96 1.06 14.53
C ALA A 129 -12.34 0.71 15.08
N ILE A 130 -12.70 -0.59 15.06
CA ILE A 130 -13.92 -1.16 15.64
C ILE A 130 -13.66 -1.57 17.09
N LEU A 131 -12.52 -2.20 17.36
CA LEU A 131 -12.10 -2.66 18.69
C LEU A 131 -10.63 -2.30 18.90
N LYS A 132 -10.34 -1.76 20.08
CA LYS A 132 -8.99 -1.50 20.58
C LYS A 132 -8.79 -2.21 21.90
N SER A 133 -7.84 -3.14 21.98
CA SER A 133 -7.42 -3.79 23.23
C SER A 133 -5.90 -3.96 23.27
N ASP A 134 -5.38 -4.33 24.44
CA ASP A 134 -3.93 -4.51 24.64
C ASP A 134 -3.33 -5.67 23.83
N THR A 135 -4.15 -6.64 23.43
CA THR A 135 -3.69 -7.84 22.73
C THR A 135 -4.13 -7.90 21.28
N ARG A 136 -5.20 -7.17 20.90
CA ARG A 136 -5.85 -7.30 19.59
C ARG A 136 -6.61 -6.04 19.21
N TRP A 137 -6.51 -5.62 17.94
CA TRP A 137 -7.38 -4.64 17.35
C TRP A 137 -8.21 -5.27 16.22
N VAL A 138 -9.45 -4.81 16.07
CA VAL A 138 -10.27 -5.08 14.88
C VAL A 138 -10.50 -3.75 14.18
N VAL A 139 -10.22 -3.71 12.89
CA VAL A 139 -10.29 -2.51 12.07
C VAL A 139 -11.11 -2.82 10.82
N GLU A 140 -11.98 -1.91 10.43
CA GLU A 140 -12.61 -1.92 9.12
C GLU A 140 -11.88 -1.00 8.15
N ALA A 141 -11.99 -1.27 6.86
CA ALA A 141 -11.46 -0.43 5.80
C ALA A 141 -12.42 -0.38 4.61
N ASN A 142 -12.56 0.81 4.02
CA ASN A 142 -13.36 1.04 2.83
C ASN A 142 -12.51 1.76 1.78
N VAL A 143 -12.45 1.21 0.57
CA VAL A 143 -11.70 1.80 -0.56
C VAL A 143 -12.65 2.46 -1.53
N TYR A 144 -12.35 3.68 -1.87
CA TYR A 144 -13.13 4.52 -2.79
C TYR A 144 -12.26 4.97 -3.96
N ARG A 145 -12.89 5.17 -5.11
CA ARG A 145 -12.33 5.90 -6.23
C ARG A 145 -12.43 7.42 -6.01
N ASP A 146 -11.79 8.17 -6.89
CA ASP A 146 -11.88 9.64 -6.96
C ASP A 146 -13.32 10.16 -7.11
N ASP A 147 -14.22 9.44 -7.81
CA ASP A 147 -15.66 9.74 -7.94
C ASP A 147 -16.51 9.29 -6.73
N GLN A 148 -15.90 8.92 -5.61
CA GLN A 148 -16.49 8.43 -4.36
C GLN A 148 -17.20 7.07 -4.47
N LYS A 149 -17.07 6.34 -5.57
CA LYS A 149 -17.63 4.99 -5.70
C LYS A 149 -16.86 3.99 -4.84
N LEU A 150 -17.56 3.19 -4.03
CA LEU A 150 -16.98 2.15 -3.19
C LEU A 150 -16.45 1.00 -4.06
N VAL A 151 -15.15 0.71 -3.93
CA VAL A 151 -14.42 -0.34 -4.65
C VAL A 151 -14.37 -1.63 -3.87
N ALA A 152 -14.04 -1.54 -2.58
CA ALA A 152 -13.93 -2.69 -1.70
C ALA A 152 -14.20 -2.30 -0.26
N THR A 153 -14.63 -3.28 0.55
CA THR A 153 -14.74 -3.18 2.00
C THR A 153 -14.04 -4.37 2.65
N ALA A 154 -13.44 -4.16 3.82
CA ALA A 154 -12.76 -5.21 4.57
C ALA A 154 -12.92 -5.03 6.07
N THR A 155 -12.74 -6.15 6.78
CA THR A 155 -12.39 -6.17 8.20
C THR A 155 -11.07 -6.90 8.36
N GLY A 156 -10.21 -6.41 9.28
CA GLY A 156 -8.94 -7.03 9.62
C GLY A 156 -8.73 -7.12 11.12
N THR A 157 -8.13 -8.22 11.57
CA THR A 157 -7.72 -8.45 12.96
C THR A 157 -6.20 -8.33 13.05
N PHE A 158 -5.73 -7.51 13.97
CA PHE A 158 -4.31 -7.25 14.23
C PHE A 158 -3.96 -7.69 15.64
N MET A 159 -3.02 -8.63 15.75
CA MET A 159 -2.48 -9.06 17.03
C MET A 159 -1.34 -8.14 17.46
N ILE A 160 -1.37 -7.70 18.72
CA ILE A 160 -0.31 -6.88 19.29
C ILE A 160 0.77 -7.79 19.84
N ILE A 161 2.00 -7.57 19.38
CA ILE A 161 3.19 -8.33 19.79
C ILE A 161 4.25 -7.42 20.36
N THR A 162 5.07 -7.95 21.29
CA THR A 162 6.28 -7.27 21.75
C THR A 162 7.41 -7.53 20.74
N LYS A 163 8.09 -6.46 20.32
CA LYS A 163 9.27 -6.59 19.44
C LYS A 163 10.37 -7.31 20.21
N LYS A 164 11.02 -8.28 19.59
CA LYS A 164 12.26 -8.84 20.13
C LYS A 164 13.33 -7.76 20.09
N ALA A 165 14.07 -7.62 21.20
CA ALA A 165 15.22 -6.75 21.28
C ALA A 165 16.33 -7.18 20.31
#